data_25b1ef6f57b7f8223ea010df1d79c380
#
_entry.id   25b1ef6f57b7f8223ea010df1d79c380
#
_cell.length_a   1.000
_cell.length_b   1.000
_cell.length_c   1.000
_cell.angle_alpha   90.00
_cell.angle_beta   90.00
_cell.angle_gamma   90.00
#
_symmetry.space_group_name_H-M   'P 1'
#
loop_
_entity.id
_entity.type
_entity.pdbx_description
1 polymer ?
#
loop_
_entity_poly.entity_id
_entity_poly.type
_entity_poly.pdbx_seq_one_letter_code
_entity_poly.pdbx_strand_id
1 'polypeptide(L)'
;LNTTALSGASLGQVYLATRNGQQVIVKVKRPGIEKVVEKDLKVLMKIIPFAMKFVDPNLRFSIIPIMKQFVESMHEELDYTKESDNLKTIKKNMEPYDNVVIPNVHDDYSTKNILTMEYIPGIKVTDIQSLDEKGIDRQQLVIDVHKVFFTMLLKHSIFHADPHPGNISVKDDGTLILYDFGMIGRINDETRIKLVRLYLGLIEKNPPRTVNAMDELGMLA
;
A
#
# COMPACT_ATOMS: atom_id res chain seq x y z
N LEU A 1 -10.76 3.32 -24.52
CA LEU A 1 -10.81 2.29 -23.47
C LEU A 1 -10.91 0.92 -24.11
N ASN A 2 -10.01 0.02 -23.75
CA ASN A 2 -10.24 -1.40 -24.01
C ASN A 2 -11.40 -1.84 -23.10
N THR A 3 -12.40 -2.52 -23.65
CA THR A 3 -13.59 -2.94 -22.91
C THR A 3 -13.34 -4.13 -21.98
N THR A 4 -12.16 -4.79 -22.08
CA THR A 4 -11.76 -5.89 -21.22
C THR A 4 -10.95 -5.35 -20.06
N ALA A 5 -11.39 -5.62 -18.82
CA ALA A 5 -10.65 -5.24 -17.63
C ALA A 5 -9.32 -6.00 -17.56
N LEU A 6 -8.24 -5.33 -17.22
CA LEU A 6 -6.90 -5.88 -17.04
C LEU A 6 -6.83 -6.69 -15.74
N SER A 7 -7.47 -6.19 -14.69
CA SER A 7 -7.58 -6.84 -13.38
C SER A 7 -8.75 -6.27 -12.58
N GLY A 8 -9.16 -6.99 -11.53
CA GLY A 8 -10.00 -6.43 -10.48
C GLY A 8 -9.16 -5.55 -9.55
N ALA A 9 -9.73 -4.45 -9.09
CA ALA A 9 -9.29 -3.73 -7.90
C ALA A 9 -10.27 -4.03 -6.75
N SER A 10 -9.89 -3.78 -5.49
CA SER A 10 -10.74 -4.06 -4.33
C SER A 10 -12.16 -3.53 -4.50
N LEU A 11 -12.30 -2.25 -4.83
CA LEU A 11 -13.58 -1.56 -5.00
C LEU A 11 -13.90 -1.16 -6.46
N GLY A 12 -13.09 -1.60 -7.44
CA GLY A 12 -13.18 -1.15 -8.82
C GLY A 12 -12.75 -2.17 -9.85
N GLN A 13 -12.46 -1.66 -11.03
CA GLN A 13 -11.87 -2.38 -12.15
C GLN A 13 -10.77 -1.54 -12.77
N VAL A 14 -9.74 -2.20 -13.28
CA VAL A 14 -8.57 -1.58 -13.90
C VAL A 14 -8.61 -1.86 -15.40
N TYR A 15 -8.47 -0.82 -16.19
CA TYR A 15 -8.49 -0.87 -17.65
C TYR A 15 -7.18 -0.31 -18.21
N LEU A 16 -6.76 -0.89 -19.33
CA LEU A 16 -5.73 -0.29 -20.19
C LEU A 16 -6.44 0.61 -21.21
N ALA A 17 -5.96 1.82 -21.37
CA ALA A 17 -6.47 2.78 -22.35
C ALA A 17 -5.33 3.46 -23.10
N THR A 18 -5.67 4.15 -24.18
CA THR A 18 -4.71 4.97 -24.92
C THR A 18 -5.16 6.43 -24.85
N ARG A 19 -4.22 7.31 -24.52
CA ARG A 19 -4.40 8.76 -24.50
C ARG A 19 -3.28 9.40 -25.29
N ASN A 20 -3.65 10.14 -26.35
CA ASN A 20 -2.66 10.83 -27.21
C ASN A 20 -1.49 9.91 -27.69
N GLY A 21 -1.80 8.65 -28.00
CA GLY A 21 -0.80 7.66 -28.41
C GLY A 21 -0.03 6.98 -27.26
N GLN A 22 -0.20 7.41 -26.03
CA GLN A 22 0.43 6.81 -24.85
C GLN A 22 -0.55 5.88 -24.14
N GLN A 23 -0.05 4.76 -23.63
CA GLN A 23 -0.84 3.85 -22.80
C GLN A 23 -0.99 4.41 -21.39
N VAL A 24 -2.21 4.26 -20.83
CA VAL A 24 -2.56 4.69 -19.47
C VAL A 24 -3.37 3.60 -18.78
N ILE A 25 -3.24 3.53 -17.47
CA ILE A 25 -4.10 2.73 -16.61
C ILE A 25 -5.25 3.61 -16.14
N VAL A 26 -6.45 3.06 -16.18
CA VAL A 26 -7.66 3.72 -15.68
C VAL A 26 -8.32 2.81 -14.67
N LYS A 27 -8.27 3.18 -13.39
CA LYS A 27 -9.06 2.54 -12.31
C LYS A 27 -10.44 3.19 -12.29
N VAL A 28 -11.49 2.40 -12.36
CA VAL A 28 -12.88 2.87 -12.33
C VAL A 28 -13.60 2.18 -11.18
N LYS A 29 -14.20 2.97 -10.31
CA LYS A 29 -15.00 2.46 -9.20
C LYS A 29 -16.23 1.71 -9.68
N ARG A 30 -16.58 0.61 -9.04
CA ARG A 30 -17.82 -0.13 -9.37
C ARG A 30 -19.04 0.73 -9.07
N PRO A 31 -20.01 0.83 -9.98
CA PRO A 31 -21.24 1.57 -9.75
C PRO A 31 -21.95 1.09 -8.48
N GLY A 32 -22.28 2.01 -7.59
CA GLY A 32 -23.03 1.72 -6.36
C GLY A 32 -22.23 1.07 -5.23
N ILE A 33 -20.91 0.85 -5.39
CA ILE A 33 -20.07 0.21 -4.38
C ILE A 33 -20.05 0.99 -3.04
N GLU A 34 -20.15 2.32 -3.09
CA GLU A 34 -20.21 3.17 -1.89
C GLU A 34 -21.39 2.77 -0.98
N LYS A 35 -22.57 2.54 -1.57
CA LYS A 35 -23.76 2.11 -0.82
C LYS A 35 -23.61 0.72 -0.21
N VAL A 36 -22.91 -0.17 -0.90
CA VAL A 36 -22.63 -1.53 -0.41
C VAL A 36 -21.69 -1.45 0.78
N VAL A 37 -20.54 -0.78 0.63
CA VAL A 37 -19.55 -0.61 1.70
C VAL A 37 -20.18 0.09 2.92
N GLU A 38 -20.91 1.19 2.73
CA GLU A 38 -21.58 1.86 3.84
C GLU A 38 -22.56 0.94 4.59
N LYS A 39 -23.32 0.11 3.85
CA LYS A 39 -24.24 -0.87 4.46
C LYS A 39 -23.46 -1.90 5.28
N ASP A 40 -22.39 -2.45 4.72
CA ASP A 40 -21.59 -3.47 5.36
C ASP A 40 -20.88 -2.90 6.60
N LEU A 41 -20.32 -1.69 6.53
CA LEU A 41 -19.74 -1.00 7.68
C LEU A 41 -20.79 -0.74 8.78
N LYS A 42 -22.01 -0.31 8.41
CA LYS A 42 -23.10 -0.14 9.41
C LYS A 42 -23.48 -1.45 10.09
N VAL A 43 -23.50 -2.56 9.37
CA VAL A 43 -23.76 -3.89 9.95
C VAL A 43 -22.62 -4.28 10.87
N LEU A 44 -21.37 -4.14 10.43
CA LEU A 44 -20.18 -4.43 11.20
C LEU A 44 -20.17 -3.66 12.53
N MET A 45 -20.40 -2.34 12.47
CA MET A 45 -20.45 -1.48 13.66
C MET A 45 -21.58 -1.81 14.65
N LYS A 46 -22.64 -2.49 14.21
CA LYS A 46 -23.69 -3.00 15.08
C LYS A 46 -23.33 -4.34 15.73
N ILE A 47 -22.62 -5.20 15.00
CA ILE A 47 -22.24 -6.53 15.46
C ILE A 47 -21.07 -6.47 16.46
N ILE A 48 -20.10 -5.59 16.23
CA ILE A 48 -18.89 -5.47 17.06
C ILE A 48 -19.20 -5.27 18.54
N PRO A 49 -20.07 -4.34 18.99
CA PRO A 49 -20.39 -4.18 20.42
C PRO A 49 -21.00 -5.43 21.04
N PHE A 50 -21.74 -6.21 20.26
CA PHE A 50 -22.28 -7.49 20.72
C PHE A 50 -21.18 -8.55 20.84
N ALA A 51 -20.35 -8.70 19.81
CA ALA A 51 -19.23 -9.64 19.81
C ALA A 51 -18.22 -9.33 20.92
N MET A 52 -17.98 -8.04 21.21
CA MET A 52 -17.09 -7.59 22.26
C MET A 52 -17.50 -8.07 23.68
N LYS A 53 -18.76 -8.43 23.89
CA LYS A 53 -19.20 -8.99 25.18
C LYS A 53 -18.56 -10.35 25.51
N PHE A 54 -18.13 -11.08 24.46
CA PHE A 54 -17.53 -12.40 24.57
C PHE A 54 -15.98 -12.38 24.44
N VAL A 55 -15.38 -11.19 24.25
CA VAL A 55 -13.94 -11.00 24.14
C VAL A 55 -13.35 -10.63 25.49
N ASP A 56 -12.12 -11.09 25.77
CA ASP A 56 -11.37 -10.72 26.97
C ASP A 56 -11.29 -9.19 27.12
N PRO A 57 -11.55 -8.63 28.32
CA PRO A 57 -11.49 -7.20 28.57
C PRO A 57 -10.19 -6.53 28.10
N ASN A 58 -9.04 -7.20 28.27
CA ASN A 58 -7.74 -6.66 27.87
C ASN A 58 -7.61 -6.52 26.34
N LEU A 59 -8.20 -7.44 25.59
CA LEU A 59 -8.20 -7.38 24.12
C LEU A 59 -9.18 -6.35 23.57
N ARG A 60 -10.23 -5.99 24.31
CA ARG A 60 -11.22 -4.98 23.86
C ARG A 60 -10.57 -3.62 23.62
N PHE A 61 -9.63 -3.23 24.48
CA PHE A 61 -8.92 -1.94 24.35
C PHE A 61 -8.12 -1.84 23.05
N SER A 62 -7.61 -2.96 22.54
CA SER A 62 -6.85 -3.01 21.27
C SER A 62 -7.77 -3.11 20.05
N ILE A 63 -8.88 -3.82 20.14
CA ILE A 63 -9.76 -4.09 18.99
C ILE A 63 -10.55 -2.83 18.57
N ILE A 64 -11.04 -2.02 19.51
CA ILE A 64 -11.86 -0.85 19.20
C ILE A 64 -11.11 0.19 18.34
N PRO A 65 -9.86 0.59 18.65
CA PRO A 65 -9.07 1.46 17.78
C PRO A 65 -8.82 0.87 16.40
N ILE A 66 -8.49 -0.43 16.32
CA ILE A 66 -8.28 -1.13 15.04
C ILE A 66 -9.53 -1.07 14.17
N MET A 67 -10.70 -1.31 14.75
CA MET A 67 -11.96 -1.26 14.03
C MET A 67 -12.31 0.16 13.54
N LYS A 68 -12.02 1.19 14.33
CA LYS A 68 -12.20 2.58 13.90
C LYS A 68 -11.30 2.88 12.70
N GLN A 69 -10.02 2.52 12.80
CA GLN A 69 -9.07 2.72 11.73
C GLN A 69 -9.46 1.95 10.45
N PHE A 70 -9.98 0.73 10.61
CA PHE A 70 -10.51 -0.03 9.46
C PHE A 70 -11.65 0.70 8.76
N VAL A 71 -12.62 1.26 9.51
CA VAL A 71 -13.73 2.03 8.94
C VAL A 71 -13.21 3.27 8.21
N GLU A 72 -12.26 4.00 8.80
CA GLU A 72 -11.63 5.17 8.19
C GLU A 72 -10.89 4.79 6.89
N SER A 73 -10.09 3.72 6.91
CA SER A 73 -9.39 3.21 5.72
C SER A 73 -10.36 2.82 4.60
N MET A 74 -11.49 2.18 4.94
CA MET A 74 -12.51 1.84 3.94
C MET A 74 -13.15 3.09 3.30
N HIS A 75 -13.36 4.15 4.08
CA HIS A 75 -13.85 5.42 3.53
C HIS A 75 -12.80 6.12 2.64
N GLU A 76 -11.52 6.04 3.01
CA GLU A 76 -10.43 6.57 2.18
C GLU A 76 -10.33 5.83 0.85
N GLU A 77 -10.46 4.51 0.85
CA GLU A 77 -10.42 3.67 -0.36
C GLU A 77 -11.59 3.93 -1.32
N LEU A 78 -12.69 4.49 -0.81
CA LEU A 78 -13.81 4.97 -1.62
C LEU A 78 -13.54 6.31 -2.34
N ASP A 79 -12.36 6.91 -2.18
CA ASP A 79 -12.04 8.20 -2.78
C ASP A 79 -10.70 8.16 -3.53
N TYR A 80 -10.75 7.97 -4.85
CA TYR A 80 -9.53 7.92 -5.67
C TYR A 80 -8.72 9.22 -5.71
N THR A 81 -9.26 10.35 -5.23
CA THR A 81 -8.45 11.55 -5.05
C THR A 81 -7.41 11.35 -3.94
N LYS A 82 -7.74 10.56 -2.92
CA LYS A 82 -6.79 10.19 -1.85
C LYS A 82 -5.65 9.32 -2.38
N GLU A 83 -6.00 8.30 -3.19
CA GLU A 83 -4.98 7.47 -3.83
C GLU A 83 -4.08 8.28 -4.77
N SER A 84 -4.65 9.23 -5.53
CA SER A 84 -3.89 10.17 -6.36
C SER A 84 -2.88 11.00 -5.54
N ASP A 85 -3.31 11.57 -4.42
CA ASP A 85 -2.45 12.38 -3.56
C ASP A 85 -1.36 11.54 -2.88
N ASN A 86 -1.69 10.32 -2.50
CA ASN A 86 -0.75 9.35 -1.97
C ASN A 86 0.33 8.99 -3.00
N LEU A 87 -0.07 8.63 -4.23
CA LEU A 87 0.83 8.35 -5.36
C LEU A 87 1.82 9.49 -5.59
N LYS A 88 1.33 10.73 -5.67
CA LYS A 88 2.18 11.92 -5.87
C LYS A 88 3.16 12.11 -4.72
N THR A 89 2.70 11.93 -3.48
CA THR A 89 3.53 12.09 -2.30
C THR A 89 4.65 11.05 -2.27
N ILE A 90 4.31 9.78 -2.48
CA ILE A 90 5.30 8.70 -2.47
C ILE A 90 6.23 8.81 -3.67
N LYS A 91 5.71 9.16 -4.86
CA LYS A 91 6.55 9.42 -6.03
C LYS A 91 7.63 10.48 -5.73
N LYS A 92 7.24 11.62 -5.16
CA LYS A 92 8.18 12.68 -4.77
C LYS A 92 9.22 12.19 -3.76
N ASN A 93 8.81 11.38 -2.79
CA ASN A 93 9.71 10.83 -1.79
C ASN A 93 10.68 9.81 -2.37
N MET A 94 10.26 9.08 -3.40
CA MET A 94 11.05 8.03 -4.02
C MET A 94 11.87 8.51 -5.24
N GLU A 95 11.68 9.74 -5.70
CA GLU A 95 12.41 10.34 -6.82
C GLU A 95 13.95 10.24 -6.70
N PRO A 96 14.58 10.34 -5.50
CA PRO A 96 16.02 10.18 -5.35
C PRO A 96 16.53 8.74 -5.48
N TYR A 97 15.67 7.75 -5.70
CA TYR A 97 16.04 6.32 -5.72
C TYR A 97 15.81 5.73 -7.11
N ASP A 98 16.89 5.36 -7.79
CA ASP A 98 16.87 4.88 -9.17
C ASP A 98 16.29 3.47 -9.34
N ASN A 99 16.19 2.71 -8.24
CA ASN A 99 15.73 1.32 -8.26
C ASN A 99 14.21 1.16 -8.11
N VAL A 100 13.45 2.24 -8.09
CA VAL A 100 11.99 2.22 -8.01
C VAL A 100 11.37 3.33 -8.85
N VAL A 101 10.26 3.02 -9.50
CA VAL A 101 9.46 3.98 -10.27
C VAL A 101 8.00 3.89 -9.85
N ILE A 102 7.36 5.05 -9.78
CA ILE A 102 5.94 5.21 -9.44
C ILE A 102 5.27 5.96 -10.59
N PRO A 103 4.13 5.47 -11.10
CA PRO A 103 3.43 6.09 -12.22
C PRO A 103 3.07 7.55 -11.97
N ASN A 104 3.06 8.36 -13.02
CA ASN A 104 2.48 9.69 -12.99
C ASN A 104 0.95 9.62 -12.97
N VAL A 105 0.32 10.46 -12.16
CA VAL A 105 -1.13 10.64 -12.20
C VAL A 105 -1.50 11.68 -13.26
N HIS A 106 -2.56 11.44 -13.99
CA HIS A 106 -3.17 12.37 -14.93
C HIS A 106 -4.37 13.06 -14.27
N ASP A 107 -4.14 14.18 -13.59
CA ASP A 107 -5.15 14.90 -12.79
C ASP A 107 -6.38 15.29 -13.60
N ASP A 108 -6.20 15.80 -14.82
CA ASP A 108 -7.30 16.20 -15.71
C ASP A 108 -8.28 15.05 -16.06
N TYR A 109 -7.84 13.80 -15.83
CA TYR A 109 -8.61 12.57 -16.12
C TYR A 109 -8.87 11.75 -14.87
N SER A 110 -8.64 12.34 -13.71
CA SER A 110 -8.86 11.71 -12.41
C SER A 110 -9.94 12.45 -11.62
N THR A 111 -10.74 11.69 -10.91
CA THR A 111 -11.86 12.19 -10.09
C THR A 111 -12.00 11.30 -8.87
N LYS A 112 -12.95 11.60 -7.98
CA LYS A 112 -13.29 10.72 -6.86
C LYS A 112 -13.59 9.26 -7.28
N ASN A 113 -14.07 9.05 -8.51
CA ASN A 113 -14.53 7.73 -8.98
C ASN A 113 -13.64 7.11 -10.07
N ILE A 114 -12.67 7.86 -10.57
CA ILE A 114 -11.77 7.45 -11.65
C ILE A 114 -10.37 7.92 -11.30
N LEU A 115 -9.39 7.01 -11.36
CA LEU A 115 -7.98 7.35 -11.27
C LEU A 115 -7.30 6.96 -12.58
N THR A 116 -6.71 7.94 -13.25
CA THR A 116 -5.94 7.73 -14.48
C THR A 116 -4.46 7.97 -14.21
N MET A 117 -3.65 7.00 -14.54
CA MET A 117 -2.21 7.05 -14.34
C MET A 117 -1.44 6.49 -15.53
N GLU A 118 -0.17 6.81 -15.60
CA GLU A 118 0.78 6.27 -16.55
C GLU A 118 0.79 4.73 -16.52
N TYR A 119 0.83 4.10 -17.69
CA TYR A 119 1.13 2.68 -17.79
C TYR A 119 2.64 2.50 -17.93
N ILE A 120 3.26 1.80 -17.01
CA ILE A 120 4.66 1.43 -17.08
C ILE A 120 4.73 -0.08 -17.33
N PRO A 121 5.22 -0.53 -18.50
CA PRO A 121 5.32 -1.96 -18.78
C PRO A 121 6.31 -2.62 -17.81
N GLY A 122 5.96 -3.81 -17.32
CA GLY A 122 6.80 -4.59 -16.43
C GLY A 122 6.22 -5.98 -16.16
N ILE A 123 7.05 -6.85 -15.62
CA ILE A 123 6.73 -8.22 -15.25
C ILE A 123 6.24 -8.22 -13.80
N LYS A 124 5.12 -8.86 -13.50
CA LYS A 124 4.68 -9.02 -12.11
C LYS A 124 5.70 -9.86 -11.33
N VAL A 125 6.00 -9.46 -10.10
CA VAL A 125 6.95 -10.22 -9.25
C VAL A 125 6.46 -11.64 -8.91
N THR A 126 5.18 -11.95 -9.19
CA THR A 126 4.58 -13.28 -9.06
C THR A 126 4.74 -14.15 -10.29
N ASP A 127 5.12 -13.58 -11.43
CA ASP A 127 5.34 -14.31 -12.68
C ASP A 127 6.80 -14.80 -12.77
N ILE A 128 7.05 -15.87 -12.03
CA ILE A 128 8.40 -16.47 -11.89
C ILE A 128 8.98 -16.88 -13.25
N GLN A 129 8.15 -17.41 -14.15
CA GLN A 129 8.63 -17.86 -15.46
C GLN A 129 9.16 -16.66 -16.27
N SER A 130 8.38 -15.59 -16.39
CA SER A 130 8.81 -14.40 -17.12
C SER A 130 10.03 -13.73 -16.50
N LEU A 131 10.15 -13.73 -15.16
CA LEU A 131 11.34 -13.23 -14.46
C LEU A 131 12.60 -14.03 -14.83
N ASP A 132 12.50 -15.38 -14.81
CA ASP A 132 13.61 -16.27 -15.14
C ASP A 132 14.00 -16.16 -16.63
N GLU A 133 13.02 -16.07 -17.54
CA GLU A 133 13.26 -15.85 -18.99
C GLU A 133 13.98 -14.53 -19.29
N LYS A 134 13.73 -13.50 -18.48
CA LYS A 134 14.39 -12.19 -18.59
C LYS A 134 15.71 -12.11 -17.83
N GLY A 135 16.09 -13.16 -17.10
CA GLY A 135 17.32 -13.18 -16.32
C GLY A 135 17.31 -12.27 -15.09
N ILE A 136 16.12 -11.94 -14.57
CA ILE A 136 15.98 -11.12 -13.36
C ILE A 136 16.44 -11.93 -12.14
N ASP A 137 17.42 -11.42 -11.42
CA ASP A 137 17.88 -12.03 -10.15
C ASP A 137 16.81 -11.86 -9.07
N ARG A 138 16.09 -12.95 -8.79
CA ARG A 138 15.00 -12.95 -7.81
C ARG A 138 15.47 -12.72 -6.37
N GLN A 139 16.71 -13.10 -6.04
CA GLN A 139 17.25 -12.83 -4.70
C GLN A 139 17.53 -11.34 -4.53
N GLN A 140 18.14 -10.74 -5.55
CA GLN A 140 18.37 -9.29 -5.57
C GLN A 140 17.03 -8.53 -5.57
N LEU A 141 16.04 -8.99 -6.34
CA LEU A 141 14.70 -8.41 -6.40
C LEU A 141 14.03 -8.36 -5.00
N VAL A 142 14.11 -9.45 -4.24
CA VAL A 142 13.60 -9.49 -2.85
C VAL A 142 14.31 -8.47 -1.96
N ILE A 143 15.64 -8.37 -2.07
CA ILE A 143 16.43 -7.38 -1.32
C ILE A 143 16.00 -5.96 -1.68
N ASP A 144 15.80 -5.66 -2.95
CA ASP A 144 15.44 -4.32 -3.42
C ASP A 144 14.01 -3.94 -3.03
N VAL A 145 13.06 -4.88 -3.07
CA VAL A 145 11.72 -4.68 -2.50
C VAL A 145 11.82 -4.29 -1.03
N HIS A 146 12.55 -5.05 -0.21
CA HIS A 146 12.71 -4.74 1.20
C HIS A 146 13.36 -3.36 1.42
N LYS A 147 14.42 -3.02 0.67
CA LYS A 147 15.07 -1.71 0.75
C LYS A 147 14.10 -0.57 0.47
N VAL A 148 13.28 -0.69 -0.57
CA VAL A 148 12.30 0.33 -0.93
C VAL A 148 11.26 0.52 0.18
N PHE A 149 10.68 -0.56 0.70
CA PHE A 149 9.69 -0.47 1.77
C PHE A 149 10.28 0.07 3.08
N PHE A 150 11.47 -0.38 3.47
CA PHE A 150 12.17 0.17 4.65
C PHE A 150 12.57 1.64 4.46
N THR A 151 12.93 2.05 3.25
CA THR A 151 13.20 3.45 2.94
C THR A 151 11.96 4.31 3.13
N MET A 152 10.80 3.88 2.62
CA MET A 152 9.53 4.56 2.85
C MET A 152 9.22 4.69 4.35
N LEU A 153 9.31 3.59 5.10
CA LEU A 153 8.99 3.53 6.53
C LEU A 153 9.96 4.35 7.37
N LEU A 154 11.28 4.14 7.21
CA LEU A 154 12.27 4.65 8.13
C LEU A 154 12.81 6.04 7.76
N LYS A 155 12.70 6.47 6.48
CA LYS A 155 13.15 7.80 6.06
C LYS A 155 12.02 8.79 5.84
N HIS A 156 10.90 8.34 5.28
CA HIS A 156 9.84 9.25 4.82
C HIS A 156 8.60 9.27 5.72
N SER A 157 8.52 8.38 6.74
CA SER A 157 7.39 8.30 7.67
C SER A 157 6.03 8.05 7.00
N ILE A 158 6.05 7.69 5.71
CA ILE A 158 4.88 7.32 4.90
C ILE A 158 5.26 6.08 4.10
N PHE A 159 4.44 5.04 4.15
CA PHE A 159 4.74 3.76 3.55
C PHE A 159 3.50 3.09 2.99
N HIS A 160 3.71 2.22 2.04
CA HIS A 160 2.68 1.33 1.50
C HIS A 160 2.22 0.36 2.58
N ALA A 161 0.94 0.41 2.94
CA ALA A 161 0.39 -0.41 4.03
C ALA A 161 -0.14 -1.78 3.55
N ASP A 162 -0.28 -1.98 2.24
CA ASP A 162 -0.65 -3.26 1.61
C ASP A 162 0.42 -3.74 0.60
N PRO A 163 1.58 -4.26 1.05
CA PRO A 163 2.68 -4.70 0.20
C PRO A 163 2.37 -6.04 -0.50
N HIS A 164 1.18 -6.16 -1.09
CA HIS A 164 0.79 -7.37 -1.81
C HIS A 164 1.61 -7.52 -3.09
N PRO A 165 2.19 -8.72 -3.38
CA PRO A 165 3.01 -8.93 -4.58
C PRO A 165 2.29 -8.58 -5.90
N GLY A 166 0.96 -8.64 -5.94
CA GLY A 166 0.16 -8.23 -7.10
C GLY A 166 0.26 -6.76 -7.47
N ASN A 167 0.71 -5.90 -6.52
CA ASN A 167 0.88 -4.46 -6.70
C ASN A 167 2.33 -4.07 -7.07
N ILE A 168 3.20 -5.07 -7.24
CA ILE A 168 4.62 -4.88 -7.52
C ILE A 168 4.95 -5.53 -8.87
N SER A 169 5.59 -4.78 -9.73
CA SER A 169 6.19 -5.28 -10.98
C SER A 169 7.65 -4.84 -11.08
N VAL A 170 8.36 -5.37 -12.04
CA VAL A 170 9.76 -5.04 -12.31
C VAL A 170 9.97 -4.84 -13.80
N LYS A 171 10.76 -3.84 -14.18
CA LYS A 171 11.21 -3.63 -15.55
C LYS A 171 12.30 -4.65 -15.92
N ASP A 172 12.59 -4.76 -17.21
CA ASP A 172 13.65 -5.63 -17.73
C ASP A 172 15.05 -5.29 -17.15
N ASP A 173 15.27 -4.06 -16.68
CA ASP A 173 16.50 -3.59 -16.04
C ASP A 173 16.57 -3.81 -14.51
N GLY A 174 15.56 -4.44 -13.93
CA GLY A 174 15.47 -4.69 -12.48
C GLY A 174 14.83 -3.57 -11.67
N THR A 175 14.43 -2.44 -12.30
CA THR A 175 13.75 -1.33 -11.60
C THR A 175 12.36 -1.76 -11.14
N LEU A 176 12.05 -1.59 -9.85
CA LEU A 176 10.74 -1.88 -9.27
C LEU A 176 9.68 -0.89 -9.75
N ILE A 177 8.47 -1.38 -9.96
CA ILE A 177 7.29 -0.56 -10.28
C ILE A 177 6.24 -0.80 -9.21
N LEU A 178 5.76 0.26 -8.56
CA LEU A 178 4.69 0.20 -7.55
C LEU A 178 3.47 0.97 -8.06
N TYR A 179 2.30 0.31 -8.11
CA TYR A 179 1.12 0.87 -8.77
C TYR A 179 -0.01 1.29 -7.84
N ASP A 180 -0.17 0.61 -6.71
CA ASP A 180 -1.33 0.78 -5.83
C ASP A 180 -0.91 1.47 -4.54
N PHE A 181 -1.56 2.60 -4.22
CA PHE A 181 -1.35 3.34 -2.98
C PHE A 181 -2.69 3.76 -2.35
N GLY A 182 -3.73 2.97 -2.60
CA GLY A 182 -5.02 3.12 -1.94
C GLY A 182 -4.89 3.05 -0.42
N MET A 183 -4.00 2.17 0.04
CA MET A 183 -3.71 2.02 1.47
C MET A 183 -2.29 2.44 1.80
N ILE A 184 -2.13 3.54 2.55
CA ILE A 184 -0.83 3.99 3.06
C ILE A 184 -0.86 4.11 4.58
N GLY A 185 0.26 3.79 5.21
CA GLY A 185 0.50 4.08 6.62
C GLY A 185 1.28 5.38 6.80
N ARG A 186 0.99 6.08 7.88
CA ARG A 186 1.75 7.27 8.31
C ARG A 186 2.17 7.09 9.76
N ILE A 187 3.42 7.38 10.05
CA ILE A 187 3.94 7.37 11.41
C ILE A 187 4.52 8.75 11.74
N ASN A 188 4.43 9.16 12.99
CA ASN A 188 5.09 10.37 13.45
C ASN A 188 6.60 10.13 13.64
N ASP A 189 7.36 11.20 13.75
CA ASP A 189 8.82 11.12 13.90
C ASP A 189 9.25 10.39 15.17
N GLU A 190 8.50 10.50 16.24
CA GLU A 190 8.77 9.77 17.50
C GLU A 190 8.69 8.26 17.29
N THR A 191 7.58 7.78 16.73
CA THR A 191 7.39 6.35 16.42
C THR A 191 8.44 5.86 15.42
N ARG A 192 8.76 6.68 14.40
CA ARG A 192 9.80 6.36 13.43
C ARG A 192 11.16 6.14 14.08
N ILE A 193 11.56 7.02 14.98
CA ILE A 193 12.83 6.91 15.73
C ILE A 193 12.86 5.62 16.55
N LYS A 194 11.76 5.29 17.23
CA LYS A 194 11.64 4.03 18.00
C LYS A 194 11.76 2.80 17.10
N LEU A 195 11.12 2.82 15.92
CA LEU A 195 11.24 1.75 14.91
C LEU A 195 12.67 1.60 14.38
N VAL A 196 13.38 2.71 14.13
CA VAL A 196 14.79 2.68 13.73
C VAL A 196 15.66 2.05 14.85
N ARG A 197 15.42 2.40 16.11
CA ARG A 197 16.13 1.79 17.25
C ARG A 197 15.87 0.29 17.36
N LEU A 198 14.63 -0.13 17.17
CA LEU A 198 14.26 -1.55 17.13
C LEU A 198 15.00 -2.28 16.00
N TYR A 199 14.94 -1.73 14.79
CA TYR A 199 15.62 -2.30 13.62
C TYR A 199 17.13 -2.43 13.83
N LEU A 200 17.80 -1.39 14.37
CA LEU A 200 19.23 -1.44 14.69
C LEU A 200 19.53 -2.49 15.77
N GLY A 201 18.70 -2.58 16.82
CA GLY A 201 18.87 -3.60 17.86
C GLY A 201 18.81 -5.02 17.32
N LEU A 202 17.90 -5.27 16.35
CA LEU A 202 17.78 -6.58 15.68
C LEU A 202 19.00 -6.90 14.80
N ILE A 203 19.48 -5.94 13.98
CA ILE A 203 20.64 -6.13 13.11
C ILE A 203 21.91 -6.36 13.93
N GLU A 204 22.11 -5.57 14.97
CA GLU A 204 23.27 -5.66 15.87
C GLU A 204 23.20 -6.91 16.76
N LYS A 205 22.11 -7.68 16.71
CA LYS A 205 21.84 -8.82 17.60
C LYS A 205 22.03 -8.44 19.07
N ASN A 206 21.51 -7.27 19.45
CA ASN A 206 21.60 -6.70 20.79
C ASN A 206 20.27 -6.84 21.53
N PRO A 207 20.05 -7.92 22.33
CA PRO A 207 18.77 -8.16 23.00
C PRO A 207 18.32 -7.01 23.93
N PRO A 208 19.20 -6.42 24.79
CA PRO A 208 18.81 -5.32 25.65
C PRO A 208 18.27 -4.11 24.86
N ARG A 209 18.94 -3.72 23.76
CA ARG A 209 18.52 -2.62 22.89
C ARG A 209 17.20 -2.93 22.21
N THR A 210 17.04 -4.18 21.74
CA THR A 210 15.80 -4.63 21.09
C THR A 210 14.63 -4.57 22.06
N VAL A 211 14.76 -5.13 23.27
CA VAL A 211 13.73 -5.14 24.30
C VAL A 211 13.33 -3.72 24.70
N ASN A 212 14.30 -2.83 24.95
CA ASN A 212 14.01 -1.44 25.28
C ASN A 212 13.22 -0.73 24.17
N ALA A 213 13.58 -0.95 22.90
CA ALA A 213 12.87 -0.35 21.78
C ALA A 213 11.45 -0.90 21.63
N MET A 214 11.24 -2.20 21.92
CA MET A 214 9.90 -2.81 21.94
C MET A 214 9.05 -2.22 23.06
N ASP A 215 9.62 -2.00 24.24
CA ASP A 215 8.93 -1.36 25.37
C ASP A 215 8.54 0.09 25.04
N GLU A 216 9.47 0.88 24.49
CA GLU A 216 9.20 2.24 24.01
C GLU A 216 8.07 2.32 22.95
N LEU A 217 7.89 1.26 22.16
CA LEU A 217 6.83 1.14 21.16
C LEU A 217 5.50 0.63 21.75
N GLY A 218 5.48 0.24 23.06
CA GLY A 218 4.30 -0.33 23.68
C GLY A 218 3.98 -1.75 23.18
N MET A 219 4.99 -2.49 22.71
CA MET A 219 4.83 -3.86 22.21
C MET A 219 4.99 -4.92 23.31
N LEU A 220 5.49 -4.52 24.47
CA LEU A 220 5.62 -5.37 25.67
C LEU A 220 4.48 -5.04 26.63
N ALA A 221 3.76 -6.07 27.08
CA ALA A 221 2.71 -5.96 28.10
C ALA A 221 3.29 -6.09 29.51
#